data_969597f32ec52c94a802595151d1e7fc
#
_entry.id   969597f32ec52c94a802595151d1e7fc
#
_cell.length_a   1.000
_cell.length_b   1.000
_cell.length_c   1.000
_cell.angle_alpha   90.00
_cell.angle_beta   90.00
_cell.angle_gamma   90.00
#
_symmetry.space_group_name_H-M   'P 1'
#
loop_
_entity.id
_entity.type
_entity.pdbx_description
1 polymer ?
#
loop_
_entity_poly.entity_id
_entity_poly.type
_entity_poly.pdbx_seq_one_letter_code
_entity_poly.pdbx_strand_id
1 'polypeptide(L)'
;MIISCEQPVEKIRGIPSDSRVKAEKIKLEKISRQLKEQGHQTFTYKEGDSTFLMQQYFMVFLKSGDNRSQDSTEAAELQKQHLAHLTRMAEEGYASLIGPFGDDGEIRGIVVYNTPTQKEADSLANLDPMVKSGRLKVEVHPWWTQKGGKLN
;
A
#
# COMPACT_ATOMS: atom_id res chain seq x y z
N MET A 1 -17.93 54.24 -13.18
CA MET A 1 -17.06 53.09 -13.48
C MET A 1 -17.40 52.01 -12.47
N ILE A 2 -18.25 51.07 -12.88
CA ILE A 2 -18.78 50.02 -12.00
C ILE A 2 -17.96 48.75 -12.34
N ILE A 3 -17.13 48.29 -11.41
CA ILE A 3 -16.38 47.03 -11.55
C ILE A 3 -17.31 45.91 -11.11
N SER A 4 -17.80 45.13 -12.09
CA SER A 4 -18.53 43.88 -11.84
C SER A 4 -17.54 42.80 -11.46
N CYS A 5 -17.64 42.32 -10.23
CA CYS A 5 -16.88 41.18 -9.76
C CYS A 5 -17.68 39.92 -10.14
N GLU A 6 -17.36 39.30 -11.26
CA GLU A 6 -17.84 37.96 -11.58
C GLU A 6 -17.12 36.95 -10.70
N GLN A 7 -17.87 36.31 -9.81
CA GLN A 7 -17.38 35.14 -9.06
C GLN A 7 -17.29 33.92 -9.99
N PRO A 8 -16.24 33.09 -9.88
CA PRO A 8 -16.16 31.86 -10.68
C PRO A 8 -17.25 30.89 -10.23
N VAL A 9 -18.06 30.46 -11.20
CA VAL A 9 -19.07 29.40 -11.02
C VAL A 9 -18.34 28.11 -10.64
N GLU A 10 -18.50 27.68 -9.39
CA GLU A 10 -18.11 26.33 -8.98
C GLU A 10 -18.75 25.29 -9.91
N LYS A 11 -17.92 24.51 -10.62
CA LYS A 11 -18.37 23.37 -11.39
C LYS A 11 -19.06 22.39 -10.44
N ILE A 12 -20.39 22.41 -10.41
CA ILE A 12 -21.20 21.40 -9.76
C ILE A 12 -20.78 20.06 -10.39
N ARG A 13 -20.07 19.20 -9.63
CA ARG A 13 -19.83 17.81 -10.02
C ARG A 13 -21.19 17.17 -10.22
N GLY A 14 -21.52 16.83 -11.49
CA GLY A 14 -22.81 16.27 -11.84
C GLY A 14 -23.10 15.03 -10.98
N ILE A 15 -24.31 14.98 -10.42
CA ILE A 15 -24.85 13.84 -9.68
C ILE A 15 -24.75 12.61 -10.59
N PRO A 16 -24.11 11.52 -10.16
CA PRO A 16 -24.02 10.30 -10.98
C PRO A 16 -25.44 9.81 -11.32
N SER A 17 -25.69 9.47 -12.58
CA SER A 17 -26.98 8.85 -12.93
C SER A 17 -27.11 7.48 -12.21
N ASP A 18 -28.32 7.11 -11.81
CA ASP A 18 -28.63 5.84 -11.12
C ASP A 18 -28.00 4.62 -11.83
N SER A 19 -27.94 4.64 -13.15
CA SER A 19 -27.28 3.60 -13.96
C SER A 19 -25.77 3.51 -13.72
N ARG A 20 -25.07 4.63 -13.50
CA ARG A 20 -23.62 4.66 -13.21
C ARG A 20 -23.32 4.09 -11.83
N VAL A 21 -24.09 4.50 -10.82
CA VAL A 21 -23.98 3.98 -9.45
C VAL A 21 -24.19 2.47 -9.42
N LYS A 22 -25.20 1.97 -10.13
CA LYS A 22 -25.48 0.53 -10.25
C LYS A 22 -24.34 -0.22 -10.94
N ALA A 23 -23.80 0.31 -12.03
CA ALA A 23 -22.69 -0.32 -12.76
C ALA A 23 -21.41 -0.38 -11.90
N GLU A 24 -21.11 0.68 -11.16
CA GLU A 24 -19.97 0.73 -10.24
C GLU A 24 -20.10 -0.29 -9.10
N LYS A 25 -21.29 -0.40 -8.50
CA LYS A 25 -21.58 -1.41 -7.47
C LYS A 25 -21.33 -2.83 -7.98
N ILE A 26 -21.86 -3.18 -9.17
CA ILE A 26 -21.65 -4.50 -9.80
C ILE A 26 -20.16 -4.78 -10.02
N LYS A 27 -19.41 -3.77 -10.48
CA LYS A 27 -17.96 -3.88 -10.67
C LYS A 27 -17.22 -4.17 -9.36
N LEU A 28 -17.55 -3.44 -8.28
CA LEU A 28 -16.93 -3.63 -6.96
C LEU A 28 -17.26 -5.01 -6.36
N GLU A 29 -18.50 -5.49 -6.53
CA GLU A 29 -18.92 -6.83 -6.09
C GLU A 29 -18.14 -7.93 -6.82
N LYS A 30 -17.91 -7.78 -8.14
CA LYS A 30 -17.09 -8.71 -8.93
C LYS A 30 -15.64 -8.74 -8.42
N ILE A 31 -15.02 -7.57 -8.22
CA ILE A 31 -13.66 -7.47 -7.71
C ILE A 31 -13.56 -8.10 -6.31
N SER A 32 -14.50 -7.79 -5.41
CA SER A 32 -14.54 -8.36 -4.06
C SER A 32 -14.60 -9.89 -4.08
N ARG A 33 -15.42 -10.46 -4.97
CA ARG A 33 -15.53 -11.92 -5.12
C ARG A 33 -14.20 -12.53 -5.57
N GLN A 34 -13.58 -11.98 -6.61
CA GLN A 34 -12.28 -12.46 -7.12
C GLN A 34 -11.20 -12.40 -6.06
N LEU A 35 -11.14 -11.33 -5.27
CA LEU A 35 -10.18 -11.21 -4.17
C LEU A 35 -10.42 -12.25 -3.08
N LYS A 36 -11.68 -12.50 -2.71
CA LYS A 36 -12.04 -13.54 -1.73
C LYS A 36 -11.68 -14.96 -2.21
N GLU A 37 -11.89 -15.23 -3.50
CA GLU A 37 -11.48 -16.50 -4.12
C GLU A 37 -9.95 -16.71 -4.08
N GLN A 38 -9.18 -15.62 -4.08
CA GLN A 38 -7.73 -15.59 -3.91
C GLN A 38 -7.29 -15.59 -2.43
N GLY A 39 -8.22 -15.66 -1.48
CA GLY A 39 -7.95 -15.69 -0.05
C GLY A 39 -7.84 -14.32 0.64
N HIS A 40 -8.01 -13.22 -0.10
CA HIS A 40 -7.99 -11.89 0.49
C HIS A 40 -9.25 -11.57 1.29
N GLN A 41 -9.09 -10.79 2.35
CA GLN A 41 -10.22 -10.26 3.11
C GLN A 41 -10.69 -8.93 2.54
N THR A 42 -12.00 -8.82 2.29
CA THR A 42 -12.62 -7.61 1.75
C THR A 42 -13.98 -7.36 2.38
N PHE A 43 -14.36 -6.09 2.50
CA PHE A 43 -15.74 -5.67 2.77
C PHE A 43 -16.06 -4.38 1.98
N THR A 44 -17.35 -4.08 1.86
CA THR A 44 -17.81 -2.82 1.29
C THR A 44 -18.52 -1.99 2.35
N TYR A 45 -18.39 -0.66 2.27
CA TYR A 45 -19.21 0.27 3.04
C TYR A 45 -19.73 1.38 2.13
N LYS A 46 -20.76 2.06 2.60
CA LYS A 46 -21.38 3.18 1.88
C LYS A 46 -21.17 4.46 2.66
N GLU A 47 -20.91 5.54 1.93
CA GLU A 47 -20.90 6.89 2.44
C GLU A 47 -21.62 7.78 1.41
N GLY A 48 -22.80 8.30 1.81
CA GLY A 48 -23.72 8.95 0.86
C GLY A 48 -24.12 7.99 -0.27
N ASP A 49 -23.99 8.44 -1.52
CA ASP A 49 -24.28 7.66 -2.72
C ASP A 49 -23.09 6.79 -3.20
N SER A 50 -21.92 6.92 -2.55
CA SER A 50 -20.71 6.21 -2.94
C SER A 50 -20.58 4.89 -2.19
N THR A 51 -20.11 3.85 -2.91
CA THR A 51 -19.74 2.55 -2.33
C THR A 51 -18.23 2.37 -2.44
N PHE A 52 -17.60 1.99 -1.34
CA PHE A 52 -16.16 1.77 -1.25
C PHE A 52 -15.87 0.30 -0.98
N LEU A 53 -14.92 -0.26 -1.71
CA LEU A 53 -14.38 -1.59 -1.46
C LEU A 53 -13.13 -1.48 -0.62
N MET A 54 -13.16 -2.06 0.57
CA MET A 54 -12.01 -2.17 1.46
C MET A 54 -11.34 -3.53 1.28
N GLN A 55 -10.02 -3.54 1.28
CA GLN A 55 -9.19 -4.75 1.26
C GLN A 55 -8.22 -4.71 2.42
N GLN A 56 -8.01 -5.85 3.07
CA GLN A 56 -6.91 -6.02 4.02
C GLN A 56 -5.59 -6.20 3.26
N TYR A 57 -4.61 -5.42 3.63
CA TYR A 57 -3.20 -5.52 3.27
C TYR A 57 -2.38 -5.79 4.52
N PHE A 58 -1.09 -6.00 4.37
CA PHE A 58 -0.16 -6.12 5.50
C PHE A 58 0.91 -5.05 5.37
N MET A 59 0.90 -4.12 6.32
CA MET A 59 1.92 -3.08 6.41
C MET A 59 3.10 -3.62 7.20
N VAL A 60 4.23 -3.68 6.54
CA VAL A 60 5.50 -4.09 7.13
C VAL A 60 6.32 -2.85 7.43
N PHE A 61 6.68 -2.66 8.70
CA PHE A 61 7.67 -1.69 9.12
C PHE A 61 9.06 -2.32 9.07
N LEU A 62 9.94 -1.72 8.29
CA LEU A 62 11.36 -2.05 8.26
C LEU A 62 12.05 -1.23 9.34
N LYS A 63 12.42 -1.87 10.44
CA LYS A 63 13.04 -1.24 11.60
C LYS A 63 14.55 -1.46 11.62
N SER A 64 15.28 -0.59 12.30
CA SER A 64 16.71 -0.77 12.54
C SER A 64 16.97 -2.10 13.25
N GLY A 65 17.81 -2.95 12.65
CA GLY A 65 18.25 -4.20 13.26
C GLY A 65 19.47 -4.02 14.17
N ASP A 66 19.79 -5.04 14.95
CA ASP A 66 20.85 -5.00 15.96
C ASP A 66 22.23 -5.26 15.37
N ASN A 67 22.30 -5.94 14.22
CA ASN A 67 23.58 -6.23 13.58
C ASN A 67 24.02 -5.06 12.70
N ARG A 68 25.02 -4.31 13.17
CA ARG A 68 25.65 -3.17 12.49
C ARG A 68 27.15 -3.38 12.28
N SER A 69 27.61 -4.64 12.30
CA SER A 69 29.03 -5.01 12.18
C SER A 69 29.58 -4.96 10.75
N GLN A 70 28.70 -4.77 9.75
CA GLN A 70 29.09 -4.70 8.34
C GLN A 70 29.97 -3.48 8.09
N ASP A 71 31.05 -3.66 7.35
CA ASP A 71 31.84 -2.54 6.84
C ASP A 71 31.08 -1.75 5.74
N SER A 72 31.66 -0.67 5.25
CA SER A 72 31.03 0.20 4.26
C SER A 72 30.74 -0.50 2.92
N THR A 73 31.60 -1.43 2.52
CA THR A 73 31.46 -2.19 1.27
C THR A 73 30.35 -3.23 1.40
N GLU A 74 30.35 -3.98 2.48
CA GLU A 74 29.28 -4.95 2.79
C GLU A 74 27.91 -4.25 2.93
N ALA A 75 27.88 -3.11 3.62
CA ALA A 75 26.65 -2.34 3.78
C ALA A 75 26.11 -1.82 2.44
N ALA A 76 26.98 -1.37 1.53
CA ALA A 76 26.59 -0.91 0.21
C ALA A 76 26.04 -2.07 -0.66
N GLU A 77 26.67 -3.25 -0.59
CA GLU A 77 26.19 -4.43 -1.33
C GLU A 77 24.84 -4.93 -0.77
N LEU A 78 24.66 -4.97 0.55
CA LEU A 78 23.37 -5.28 1.18
C LEU A 78 22.30 -4.28 0.77
N GLN A 79 22.59 -2.99 0.69
CA GLN A 79 21.65 -1.97 0.22
C GLN A 79 21.21 -2.23 -1.22
N LYS A 80 22.14 -2.56 -2.10
CA LYS A 80 21.84 -2.90 -3.50
C LYS A 80 20.92 -4.12 -3.60
N GLN A 81 21.22 -5.17 -2.86
CA GLN A 81 20.42 -6.40 -2.83
C GLN A 81 19.02 -6.15 -2.21
N HIS A 82 18.93 -5.32 -1.18
CA HIS A 82 17.68 -4.87 -0.58
C HIS A 82 16.79 -4.16 -1.62
N LEU A 83 17.34 -3.18 -2.33
CA LEU A 83 16.59 -2.46 -3.36
C LEU A 83 16.13 -3.39 -4.49
N ALA A 84 16.97 -4.33 -4.90
CA ALA A 84 16.60 -5.35 -5.89
C ALA A 84 15.47 -6.25 -5.39
N HIS A 85 15.49 -6.65 -4.12
CA HIS A 85 14.39 -7.41 -3.50
C HIS A 85 13.09 -6.60 -3.51
N LEU A 86 13.11 -5.35 -3.07
CA LEU A 86 11.92 -4.49 -3.05
C LEU A 86 11.35 -4.26 -4.45
N THR A 87 12.20 -4.02 -5.44
CA THR A 87 11.80 -3.89 -6.85
C THR A 87 11.08 -5.14 -7.34
N ARG A 88 11.66 -6.32 -7.07
CA ARG A 88 11.04 -7.61 -7.42
C ARG A 88 9.67 -7.78 -6.75
N MET A 89 9.53 -7.44 -5.46
CA MET A 89 8.23 -7.53 -4.78
C MET A 89 7.17 -6.63 -5.42
N ALA A 90 7.56 -5.46 -5.92
CA ALA A 90 6.65 -4.57 -6.65
C ALA A 90 6.30 -5.12 -8.04
N GLU A 91 7.28 -5.60 -8.80
CA GLU A 91 7.10 -6.13 -10.16
C GLU A 91 6.25 -7.40 -10.18
N GLU A 92 6.43 -8.29 -9.19
CA GLU A 92 5.64 -9.51 -9.02
C GLU A 92 4.23 -9.23 -8.43
N GLY A 93 3.91 -7.97 -8.07
CA GLY A 93 2.60 -7.55 -7.55
C GLY A 93 2.36 -7.86 -6.07
N TYR A 94 3.39 -8.33 -5.35
CA TYR A 94 3.30 -8.56 -3.91
C TYR A 94 3.31 -7.27 -3.10
N ALA A 95 4.05 -6.23 -3.54
CA ALA A 95 4.09 -4.95 -2.85
C ALA A 95 3.32 -3.88 -3.63
N SER A 96 2.39 -3.20 -2.92
CA SER A 96 1.55 -2.13 -3.48
C SER A 96 2.11 -0.73 -3.22
N LEU A 97 2.89 -0.56 -2.16
CA LEU A 97 3.54 0.69 -1.77
C LEU A 97 4.84 0.38 -1.04
N ILE A 98 5.89 1.10 -1.39
CA ILE A 98 7.22 0.98 -0.77
C ILE A 98 7.77 2.38 -0.59
N GLY A 99 8.35 2.66 0.57
CA GLY A 99 9.00 3.95 0.79
C GLY A 99 9.85 3.99 2.05
N PRO A 100 11.00 4.70 1.99
CA PRO A 100 11.79 5.00 3.17
C PRO A 100 11.17 6.13 3.99
N PHE A 101 11.47 6.19 5.29
CA PHE A 101 11.25 7.38 6.11
C PHE A 101 12.38 8.37 5.91
N GLY A 102 12.07 9.67 5.97
CA GLY A 102 13.03 10.75 5.76
C GLY A 102 13.77 11.19 7.03
N ASP A 103 13.46 10.59 8.16
CA ASP A 103 14.13 10.82 9.45
C ASP A 103 15.10 9.67 9.80
N ASP A 104 15.90 9.87 10.84
CA ASP A 104 16.82 8.85 11.35
C ASP A 104 16.24 8.03 12.52
N GLY A 105 14.91 7.88 12.56
CA GLY A 105 14.20 7.11 13.57
C GLY A 105 14.45 5.60 13.51
N GLU A 106 13.84 4.88 14.45
CA GLU A 106 13.92 3.41 14.50
C GLU A 106 13.30 2.76 13.26
N ILE A 107 12.19 3.33 12.75
CA ILE A 107 11.52 2.85 11.54
C ILE A 107 12.23 3.44 10.33
N ARG A 108 12.77 2.58 9.47
CA ARG A 108 13.57 2.99 8.31
C ARG A 108 12.74 3.09 7.03
N GLY A 109 11.62 2.40 6.96
CA GLY A 109 10.72 2.41 5.80
C GLY A 109 9.51 1.51 5.99
N ILE A 110 8.63 1.53 5.00
CA ILE A 110 7.45 0.65 4.95
C ILE A 110 7.37 -0.10 3.63
N VAL A 111 6.75 -1.29 3.70
CA VAL A 111 6.25 -2.03 2.54
C VAL A 111 4.82 -2.44 2.81
N VAL A 112 3.90 -2.10 1.91
CA VAL A 112 2.51 -2.56 1.99
C VAL A 112 2.34 -3.76 1.09
N TYR A 113 2.27 -4.95 1.69
CA TYR A 113 2.11 -6.21 0.97
C TYR A 113 0.64 -6.48 0.61
N ASN A 114 0.43 -6.91 -0.63
CA ASN A 114 -0.84 -7.37 -1.18
C ASN A 114 -0.84 -8.92 -1.19
N THR A 115 -0.85 -9.52 0.00
CA THR A 115 -0.88 -10.98 0.17
C THR A 115 -2.17 -11.40 0.86
N PRO A 116 -2.64 -12.65 0.67
CA PRO A 116 -3.83 -13.17 1.34
C PRO A 116 -3.67 -13.26 2.86
N THR A 117 -2.45 -13.53 3.35
CA THR A 117 -2.20 -13.80 4.77
C THR A 117 -1.01 -13.00 5.31
N GLN A 118 -1.05 -12.71 6.61
CA GLN A 118 0.07 -12.10 7.32
C GLN A 118 1.34 -12.96 7.27
N LYS A 119 1.19 -14.28 7.35
CA LYS A 119 2.29 -15.23 7.28
C LYS A 119 3.04 -15.13 5.94
N GLU A 120 2.32 -14.93 4.86
CA GLU A 120 2.92 -14.76 3.53
C GLU A 120 3.67 -13.43 3.43
N ALA A 121 3.07 -12.32 3.89
CA ALA A 121 3.74 -11.02 3.96
C ALA A 121 5.02 -11.08 4.81
N ASP A 122 4.95 -11.70 5.98
CA ASP A 122 6.10 -11.91 6.87
C ASP A 122 7.19 -12.75 6.18
N SER A 123 6.81 -13.84 5.53
CA SER A 123 7.74 -14.71 4.80
C SER A 123 8.47 -13.96 3.68
N LEU A 124 7.74 -13.16 2.88
CA LEU A 124 8.32 -12.37 1.79
C LEU A 124 9.25 -11.26 2.33
N ALA A 125 8.86 -10.58 3.40
CA ALA A 125 9.68 -9.55 4.03
C ALA A 125 10.99 -10.13 4.61
N ASN A 126 10.95 -11.34 5.19
CA ASN A 126 12.12 -12.03 5.72
C ASN A 126 13.05 -12.61 4.63
N LEU A 127 12.66 -12.59 3.35
CA LEU A 127 13.57 -12.91 2.24
C LEU A 127 14.55 -11.78 1.92
N ASP A 128 14.31 -10.59 2.41
CA ASP A 128 15.17 -9.43 2.20
C ASP A 128 16.58 -9.67 2.76
N PRO A 129 17.65 -9.47 1.98
CA PRO A 129 19.03 -9.65 2.44
C PRO A 129 19.40 -8.78 3.65
N MET A 130 18.88 -7.56 3.76
CA MET A 130 19.09 -6.72 4.94
C MET A 130 18.42 -7.27 6.21
N VAL A 131 17.26 -7.91 6.06
CA VAL A 131 16.59 -8.59 7.18
C VAL A 131 17.35 -9.85 7.57
N LYS A 132 17.76 -10.66 6.58
CA LYS A 132 18.57 -11.87 6.82
C LYS A 132 19.90 -11.60 7.50
N SER A 133 20.53 -10.46 7.18
CA SER A 133 21.79 -10.04 7.81
C SER A 133 21.61 -9.49 9.21
N GLY A 134 20.37 -9.28 9.67
CA GLY A 134 20.06 -8.64 10.95
C GLY A 134 20.28 -7.11 10.97
N ARG A 135 20.54 -6.49 9.79
CA ARG A 135 20.68 -5.03 9.66
C ARG A 135 19.33 -4.33 9.69
N LEU A 136 18.26 -5.03 9.27
CA LEU A 136 16.86 -4.63 9.45
C LEU A 136 16.10 -5.71 10.24
N LYS A 137 15.02 -5.29 10.90
CA LYS A 137 13.98 -6.12 11.50
C LYS A 137 12.65 -5.80 10.86
N VAL A 138 11.74 -6.77 10.83
CA VAL A 138 10.39 -6.59 10.31
C VAL A 138 9.36 -6.61 11.44
N GLU A 139 8.34 -5.77 11.31
CA GLU A 139 7.15 -5.77 12.15
C GLU A 139 5.94 -5.68 11.22
N VAL A 140 5.04 -6.67 11.28
CA VAL A 140 3.94 -6.84 10.31
C VAL A 140 2.59 -6.59 10.97
N HIS A 141 1.81 -5.68 10.39
CA HIS A 141 0.46 -5.34 10.87
C HIS A 141 -0.59 -5.53 9.77
N PRO A 142 -1.75 -6.13 10.08
CA PRO A 142 -2.89 -6.09 9.17
C PRO A 142 -3.38 -4.64 9.06
N TRP A 143 -3.60 -4.19 7.83
CA TRP A 143 -3.98 -2.82 7.54
C TRP A 143 -5.10 -2.77 6.50
N TRP A 144 -6.17 -2.03 6.81
CA TRP A 144 -7.31 -1.88 5.94
C TRP A 144 -7.25 -0.56 5.18
N THR A 145 -7.40 -0.64 3.86
CA THR A 145 -7.51 0.56 3.02
C THR A 145 -8.45 0.32 1.84
N GLN A 146 -8.85 1.41 1.19
CA GLN A 146 -9.68 1.36 0.00
C GLN A 146 -8.90 0.71 -1.16
N LYS A 147 -9.50 -0.28 -1.82
CA LYS A 147 -8.97 -0.88 -3.04
C LYS A 147 -8.92 0.16 -4.16
N GLY A 148 -7.73 0.38 -4.71
CA GLY A 148 -7.50 1.37 -5.76
C GLY A 148 -7.31 2.81 -5.28
N GLY A 149 -7.17 3.02 -3.95
CA GLY A 149 -6.73 4.30 -3.39
C GLY A 149 -5.36 4.70 -3.94
N LYS A 150 -5.14 5.99 -4.16
CA LYS A 150 -3.90 6.55 -4.71
C LYS A 150 -3.38 7.64 -3.80
N LEU A 151 -2.06 7.78 -3.77
CA LEU A 151 -1.41 8.99 -3.27
C LEU A 151 -1.59 10.10 -4.32
N ASN A 152 -1.89 11.33 -3.88
CA ASN A 152 -2.06 12.51 -4.72
C ASN A 152 -0.74 13.28 -4.82
#